data_471490ef711d84b4ce3de113dbbfeeb0
#
_entry.id   471490ef711d84b4ce3de113dbbfeeb0
#
_cell.length_a   1.000
_cell.length_b   1.000
_cell.length_c   1.000
_cell.angle_alpha   90.00
_cell.angle_beta   90.00
_cell.angle_gamma   90.00
#
_symmetry.space_group_name_H-M   'P 1'
#
loop_
_entity.id
_entity.type
_entity.pdbx_description
1 polymer ?
#
loop_
_entity_poly.entity_id
_entity_poly.type
_entity_poly.pdbx_seq_one_letter_code
_entity_poly.pdbx_strand_id
1 'polypeptide(L)'
;MRKAYTLYLLMALLAAVVMACVRKPKPTTTPWGTEVADVDDNSSERVTDHGSSDGITSLQQIMSNGEMIVLTISGPDTYYDYHGRGMGVQYLMCELFARRMGVTLRVEQCKDTTEMISKLNKGYGDIIAVQLEKRKYGDKKLRFCGAYEKKNGSNGIATQWAVNEKNKELASELDKWFKPTFPKLTLDYEDRLLAMAVTHSANWQPSGKAFAASRAEYDLLFQRYAPLAGLPWQLISAQCAQESGYDAGARSWAGACGLMQLMPSTAARFGLSREEIFNPEKNIEVACRLMGSLMREFSDVPHPEERISFALAAYNAGSGHVRDAMALAGKYGGNPHFWSSVEEYILRLGEPQYYQDEVVRHGFMRGRETYGYVRAIRRRY
;
A
#
# COMPACT_ATOMS: atom_id res chain seq x y z
N MET A 1 59.66 12.61 -20.30
CA MET A 1 58.31 12.32 -20.84
C MET A 1 57.64 11.08 -20.21
N ARG A 2 58.33 9.95 -19.95
CA ARG A 2 57.68 8.73 -19.35
C ARG A 2 57.13 8.91 -17.94
N LYS A 3 57.74 9.73 -17.07
CA LYS A 3 57.28 9.95 -15.66
C LYS A 3 55.99 10.79 -15.57
N ALA A 4 55.72 11.65 -16.53
CA ALA A 4 54.49 12.46 -16.59
C ALA A 4 53.29 11.63 -16.99
N TYR A 5 53.43 10.68 -17.92
CA TYR A 5 52.37 9.78 -18.39
C TYR A 5 51.92 8.81 -17.26
N THR A 6 52.86 8.30 -16.46
CA THR A 6 52.49 7.42 -15.33
C THR A 6 51.75 8.16 -14.24
N LEU A 7 52.02 9.43 -13.99
CA LEU A 7 51.32 10.25 -13.01
C LEU A 7 49.86 10.56 -13.49
N TYR A 8 49.67 10.85 -14.77
CA TYR A 8 48.36 11.07 -15.36
C TYR A 8 47.50 9.79 -15.36
N LEU A 9 48.10 8.62 -15.63
CA LEU A 9 47.39 7.34 -15.56
C LEU A 9 46.98 6.99 -14.11
N LEU A 10 47.83 7.27 -13.13
CA LEU A 10 47.51 7.06 -11.71
C LEU A 10 46.41 8.02 -11.23
N MET A 11 46.41 9.28 -11.64
CA MET A 11 45.35 10.23 -11.30
C MET A 11 44.02 9.89 -11.98
N ALA A 12 44.04 9.40 -13.22
CA ALA A 12 42.84 8.93 -13.91
C ALA A 12 42.26 7.65 -13.27
N LEU A 13 43.11 6.73 -12.81
CA LEU A 13 42.67 5.55 -12.03
C LEU A 13 42.11 5.93 -10.67
N LEU A 14 42.73 6.89 -9.97
CA LEU A 14 42.19 7.38 -8.68
C LEU A 14 40.82 8.08 -8.85
N ALA A 15 40.66 8.88 -9.93
CA ALA A 15 39.38 9.52 -10.24
C ALA A 15 38.28 8.49 -10.58
N ALA A 16 38.63 7.41 -11.29
CA ALA A 16 37.70 6.32 -11.63
C ALA A 16 37.29 5.52 -10.35
N VAL A 17 38.22 5.31 -9.41
CA VAL A 17 37.93 4.63 -8.15
C VAL A 17 37.07 5.49 -7.23
N VAL A 18 37.27 6.82 -7.20
CA VAL A 18 36.43 7.73 -6.42
C VAL A 18 35.03 7.84 -7.00
N MET A 19 34.87 7.81 -8.33
CA MET A 19 33.53 7.75 -8.97
C MET A 19 32.80 6.43 -8.77
N ALA A 20 33.52 5.31 -8.59
CA ALA A 20 32.91 4.01 -8.33
C ALA A 20 32.45 3.84 -6.86
N CYS A 21 32.92 4.68 -5.92
CA CYS A 21 32.55 4.61 -4.50
C CYS A 21 31.38 5.49 -4.09
N VAL A 22 30.83 6.33 -4.98
CA VAL A 22 29.58 7.04 -4.72
C VAL A 22 28.43 6.08 -5.09
N ARG A 23 28.21 5.05 -4.29
CA ARG A 23 26.95 4.31 -4.30
C ARG A 23 25.86 5.28 -3.87
N LYS A 24 24.97 5.66 -4.79
CA LYS A 24 23.72 6.31 -4.41
C LYS A 24 23.04 5.39 -3.38
N PRO A 25 22.60 5.91 -2.22
CA PRO A 25 21.83 5.10 -1.29
C PRO A 25 20.63 4.52 -2.04
N LYS A 26 20.35 3.24 -1.84
CA LYS A 26 19.14 2.62 -2.39
C LYS A 26 17.95 3.34 -1.79
N PRO A 27 16.95 3.75 -2.59
CA PRO A 27 15.76 4.38 -2.04
C PRO A 27 15.09 3.42 -1.04
N THR A 28 14.73 3.94 0.12
CA THR A 28 13.98 3.22 1.13
C THR A 28 12.53 3.15 0.64
N THR A 29 12.04 1.96 0.37
CA THR A 29 10.64 1.77 -0.05
C THR A 29 9.76 1.50 1.18
N THR A 30 8.52 2.00 1.16
CA THR A 30 7.50 1.61 2.14
C THR A 30 7.32 0.09 2.13
N PRO A 31 6.73 -0.49 3.18
CA PRO A 31 6.34 -1.92 3.20
C PRO A 31 5.58 -2.37 1.95
N TRP A 32 4.99 -1.45 1.23
CA TRP A 32 4.10 -1.63 0.10
C TRP A 32 4.73 -1.30 -1.26
N GLY A 33 6.06 -1.08 -1.33
CA GLY A 33 6.78 -0.86 -2.58
C GLY A 33 6.76 0.58 -3.10
N THR A 34 6.22 1.54 -2.36
CA THR A 34 6.42 2.96 -2.62
C THR A 34 7.78 3.41 -2.08
N GLU A 35 8.58 4.12 -2.88
CA GLU A 35 9.84 4.70 -2.41
C GLU A 35 9.55 5.74 -1.35
N VAL A 36 10.11 5.56 -0.14
CA VAL A 36 10.11 6.58 0.92
C VAL A 36 11.40 7.37 0.73
N ALA A 37 11.28 8.67 0.49
CA ALA A 37 12.41 9.56 0.70
C ALA A 37 12.77 9.51 2.21
N ASP A 38 14.05 9.28 2.53
CA ASP A 38 14.54 9.35 3.90
C ASP A 38 14.10 10.68 4.51
N VAL A 39 13.18 10.63 5.46
CA VAL A 39 12.85 11.77 6.29
C VAL A 39 13.90 11.81 7.38
N ASP A 40 14.98 12.52 7.14
CA ASP A 40 15.82 13.03 8.24
C ASP A 40 14.93 13.96 9.07
N ASP A 41 14.84 13.67 10.35
CA ASP A 41 14.06 14.38 11.38
C ASP A 41 14.50 15.84 11.57
N ASN A 42 15.30 16.39 10.64
CA ASN A 42 15.89 17.73 10.66
C ASN A 42 15.76 18.48 9.33
N SER A 43 14.79 18.14 8.49
CA SER A 43 14.58 18.90 7.25
C SER A 43 13.29 19.74 7.29
N SER A 44 13.39 20.92 7.89
CA SER A 44 12.92 22.11 7.22
C SER A 44 13.41 22.04 5.76
N GLU A 45 12.47 21.96 4.81
CA GLU A 45 12.67 22.31 3.40
C GLU A 45 13.61 21.45 2.57
N ARG A 46 13.16 20.29 2.07
CA ARG A 46 13.58 19.90 0.73
C ARG A 46 12.73 20.65 -0.29
N VAL A 47 13.22 21.80 -0.68
CA VAL A 47 12.89 22.44 -1.95
C VAL A 47 13.41 21.49 -3.03
N THR A 48 12.55 20.67 -3.62
CA THR A 48 12.79 20.20 -4.99
C THR A 48 12.79 21.47 -5.82
N ASP A 49 13.90 21.75 -6.50
CA ASP A 49 14.02 22.87 -7.42
C ASP A 49 13.05 22.64 -8.60
N HIS A 50 11.79 22.97 -8.36
CA HIS A 50 10.74 23.03 -9.38
C HIS A 50 10.87 24.41 -9.99
N GLY A 51 11.52 24.52 -11.14
CA GLY A 51 11.82 25.75 -11.85
C GLY A 51 10.62 26.60 -12.31
N SER A 52 9.55 26.62 -11.51
CA SER A 52 8.49 27.60 -11.59
C SER A 52 8.52 28.49 -10.36
N SER A 53 8.48 29.79 -10.51
CA SER A 53 8.50 30.79 -9.44
C SER A 53 7.37 30.65 -8.41
N ASP A 54 6.43 29.76 -8.61
CA ASP A 54 5.20 29.59 -7.85
C ASP A 54 5.04 28.20 -7.22
N GLY A 55 6.01 27.28 -7.34
CA GLY A 55 5.97 25.93 -6.75
C GLY A 55 4.96 24.96 -7.38
N ILE A 56 4.19 25.35 -8.40
CA ILE A 56 3.19 24.50 -9.05
C ILE A 56 3.78 23.80 -10.26
N THR A 57 3.73 22.48 -10.26
CA THR A 57 4.28 21.61 -11.30
C THR A 57 3.44 21.70 -12.57
N SER A 58 4.04 22.08 -13.70
CA SER A 58 3.37 22.08 -15.01
C SER A 58 3.19 20.65 -15.53
N LEU A 59 2.28 20.44 -16.50
CA LEU A 59 2.12 19.15 -17.16
C LEU A 59 3.45 18.62 -17.75
N GLN A 60 4.22 19.48 -18.37
CA GLN A 60 5.53 19.10 -18.93
C GLN A 60 6.51 18.66 -17.86
N GLN A 61 6.53 19.30 -16.70
CA GLN A 61 7.35 18.89 -15.55
C GLN A 61 6.89 17.54 -14.98
N ILE A 62 5.57 17.31 -14.84
CA ILE A 62 5.02 16.00 -14.42
C ILE A 62 5.52 14.91 -15.36
N MET A 63 5.43 15.12 -16.67
CA MET A 63 5.90 14.16 -17.67
C MET A 63 7.41 13.95 -17.62
N SER A 64 8.21 15.00 -17.43
CA SER A 64 9.66 14.90 -17.36
C SER A 64 10.15 14.24 -16.06
N ASN A 65 9.43 14.46 -14.94
CA ASN A 65 9.72 13.82 -13.67
C ASN A 65 9.30 12.33 -13.67
N GLY A 66 8.42 11.93 -14.59
CA GLY A 66 7.90 10.57 -14.68
C GLY A 66 6.97 10.18 -13.55
N GLU A 67 6.50 11.15 -12.74
CA GLU A 67 5.62 10.94 -11.60
C GLU A 67 4.51 11.99 -11.53
N MET A 68 3.31 11.55 -11.18
CA MET A 68 2.14 12.39 -10.90
C MET A 68 1.68 12.15 -9.47
N ILE A 69 1.47 13.22 -8.70
CA ILE A 69 1.10 13.17 -7.29
C ILE A 69 -0.40 13.42 -7.16
N VAL A 70 -1.12 12.43 -6.63
CA VAL A 70 -2.55 12.50 -6.42
C VAL A 70 -2.87 12.70 -4.94
N LEU A 71 -3.58 13.79 -4.65
CA LEU A 71 -4.11 14.10 -3.33
C LEU A 71 -5.48 13.44 -3.18
N THR A 72 -5.66 12.67 -2.12
CA THR A 72 -6.90 11.93 -1.85
C THR A 72 -7.15 11.78 -0.35
N ILE A 73 -8.30 11.25 0.02
CA ILE A 73 -8.64 10.83 1.38
C ILE A 73 -8.87 9.32 1.39
N SER A 74 -8.67 8.69 2.55
CA SER A 74 -9.00 7.27 2.71
C SER A 74 -10.51 7.04 2.64
N GLY A 75 -10.92 6.01 1.90
CA GLY A 75 -12.31 5.61 1.77
C GLY A 75 -12.53 4.58 0.66
N PRO A 76 -13.67 3.87 0.69
CA PRO A 76 -13.93 2.77 -0.24
C PRO A 76 -13.98 3.21 -1.71
N ASP A 77 -14.49 4.42 -1.99
CA ASP A 77 -14.59 4.95 -3.35
C ASP A 77 -13.38 5.78 -3.76
N THR A 78 -12.62 6.30 -2.79
CA THR A 78 -11.50 7.22 -3.03
C THR A 78 -10.18 6.47 -3.14
N TYR A 79 -9.61 6.07 -2.01
CA TYR A 79 -8.38 5.31 -1.94
C TYR A 79 -8.33 4.44 -0.68
N TYR A 80 -7.91 3.21 -0.82
CA TYR A 80 -7.50 2.34 0.28
C TYR A 80 -6.44 1.35 -0.19
N ASP A 81 -5.60 0.89 0.73
CA ASP A 81 -4.69 -0.21 0.46
C ASP A 81 -5.41 -1.55 0.65
N TYR A 82 -5.21 -2.47 -0.28
CA TYR A 82 -5.70 -3.83 -0.20
C TYR A 82 -4.59 -4.80 -0.59
N HIS A 83 -4.01 -5.46 0.40
CA HIS A 83 -2.87 -6.36 0.23
C HIS A 83 -1.69 -5.72 -0.54
N GLY A 84 -1.34 -4.49 -0.20
CA GLY A 84 -0.27 -3.74 -0.83
C GLY A 84 -0.58 -3.21 -2.23
N ARG A 85 -1.86 -3.22 -2.64
CA ARG A 85 -2.35 -2.62 -3.88
C ARG A 85 -3.33 -1.50 -3.58
N GLY A 86 -3.11 -0.35 -4.20
CA GLY A 86 -4.07 0.75 -4.15
C GLY A 86 -5.39 0.38 -4.84
N MET A 87 -6.50 0.64 -4.18
CA MET A 87 -7.87 0.37 -4.60
C MET A 87 -8.74 1.61 -4.40
N GLY A 88 -9.97 1.54 -4.87
CA GLY A 88 -10.92 2.64 -4.87
C GLY A 88 -11.14 3.20 -6.28
N VAL A 89 -12.40 3.46 -6.64
CA VAL A 89 -12.79 3.87 -8.00
C VAL A 89 -12.03 5.12 -8.47
N GLN A 90 -11.90 6.12 -7.59
CA GLN A 90 -11.19 7.36 -7.93
C GLN A 90 -9.70 7.12 -8.14
N TYR A 91 -9.06 6.33 -7.28
CA TYR A 91 -7.66 5.94 -7.42
C TYR A 91 -7.40 5.14 -8.72
N LEU A 92 -8.20 4.13 -8.99
CA LEU A 92 -8.05 3.29 -10.20
C LEU A 92 -8.23 4.11 -11.48
N MET A 93 -9.12 5.10 -11.49
CA MET A 93 -9.22 6.05 -12.61
C MET A 93 -7.95 6.91 -12.74
N CYS A 94 -7.36 7.39 -11.62
CA CYS A 94 -6.09 8.10 -11.67
C CYS A 94 -4.94 7.23 -12.20
N GLU A 95 -4.91 5.96 -11.81
CA GLU A 95 -3.91 5.01 -12.30
C GLU A 95 -4.02 4.83 -13.83
N LEU A 96 -5.24 4.75 -14.36
CA LEU A 96 -5.48 4.68 -15.82
C LEU A 96 -5.03 5.95 -16.54
N PHE A 97 -5.27 7.12 -15.93
CA PHE A 97 -4.81 8.39 -16.50
C PHE A 97 -3.29 8.50 -16.48
N ALA A 98 -2.64 8.19 -15.35
CA ALA A 98 -1.19 8.21 -15.21
C ALA A 98 -0.50 7.30 -16.24
N ARG A 99 -1.03 6.08 -16.43
CA ARG A 99 -0.54 5.14 -17.48
C ARG A 99 -0.67 5.72 -18.88
N ARG A 100 -1.78 6.41 -19.19
CA ARG A 100 -1.94 7.09 -20.48
C ARG A 100 -0.91 8.18 -20.68
N MET A 101 -0.55 8.91 -19.61
CA MET A 101 0.45 9.96 -19.63
C MET A 101 1.90 9.43 -19.63
N GLY A 102 2.10 8.11 -19.43
CA GLY A 102 3.42 7.48 -19.35
C GLY A 102 4.17 7.80 -18.06
N VAL A 103 3.46 8.15 -16.98
CA VAL A 103 4.02 8.48 -15.67
C VAL A 103 3.58 7.48 -14.60
N THR A 104 4.35 7.40 -13.51
CA THR A 104 3.96 6.68 -12.30
C THR A 104 2.99 7.50 -11.46
N LEU A 105 2.20 6.83 -10.61
CA LEU A 105 1.27 7.49 -9.71
C LEU A 105 1.78 7.40 -8.28
N ARG A 106 1.95 8.55 -7.61
CA ARG A 106 2.19 8.64 -6.18
C ARG A 106 0.94 9.15 -5.47
N VAL A 107 0.52 8.43 -4.44
CA VAL A 107 -0.66 8.80 -3.64
C VAL A 107 -0.20 9.52 -2.38
N GLU A 108 -0.78 10.69 -2.16
CA GLU A 108 -0.64 11.46 -0.94
C GLU A 108 -2.00 11.50 -0.23
N GLN A 109 -2.12 10.72 0.85
CA GLN A 109 -3.33 10.74 1.66
C GLN A 109 -3.38 11.99 2.52
N CYS A 110 -4.51 12.68 2.48
CA CYS A 110 -4.80 13.85 3.27
C CYS A 110 -5.87 13.54 4.31
N LYS A 111 -5.84 14.29 5.39
CA LYS A 111 -6.82 14.18 6.47
C LYS A 111 -8.23 14.60 6.04
N ASP A 112 -8.30 15.70 5.29
CA ASP A 112 -9.56 16.28 4.85
C ASP A 112 -9.38 17.12 3.56
N THR A 113 -10.49 17.61 3.04
CA THR A 113 -10.52 18.45 1.84
C THR A 113 -9.71 19.75 2.00
N THR A 114 -9.66 20.31 3.20
CA THR A 114 -8.93 21.56 3.46
C THR A 114 -7.41 21.34 3.30
N GLU A 115 -6.91 20.25 3.83
CA GLU A 115 -5.51 19.85 3.67
C GLU A 115 -5.18 19.59 2.20
N MET A 116 -6.04 18.84 1.46
CA MET A 116 -5.85 18.60 0.02
C MET A 116 -5.72 19.89 -0.76
N ILE A 117 -6.64 20.85 -0.55
CA ILE A 117 -6.63 22.17 -1.23
C ILE A 117 -5.37 22.94 -0.84
N SER A 118 -4.98 22.93 0.43
CA SER A 118 -3.76 23.60 0.88
C SER A 118 -2.51 23.01 0.23
N LYS A 119 -2.38 21.68 0.20
CA LYS A 119 -1.26 20.96 -0.45
C LYS A 119 -1.22 21.25 -1.95
N LEU A 120 -2.36 21.17 -2.64
CA LEU A 120 -2.45 21.47 -4.07
C LEU A 120 -1.98 22.90 -4.38
N ASN A 121 -2.41 23.88 -3.60
CA ASN A 121 -2.06 25.29 -3.80
C ASN A 121 -0.61 25.62 -3.44
N LYS A 122 0.05 24.75 -2.68
CA LYS A 122 1.49 24.83 -2.35
C LYS A 122 2.38 24.00 -3.30
N GLY A 123 1.79 23.28 -4.27
CA GLY A 123 2.53 22.46 -5.21
C GLY A 123 2.98 21.10 -4.66
N TYR A 124 2.40 20.62 -3.55
CA TYR A 124 2.69 19.32 -2.97
C TYR A 124 1.86 18.18 -3.60
N GLY A 125 1.08 18.48 -4.63
CA GLY A 125 0.32 17.51 -5.41
C GLY A 125 -0.21 18.17 -6.68
N ASP A 126 -0.57 17.31 -7.64
CA ASP A 126 -0.96 17.73 -8.99
C ASP A 126 -2.47 17.66 -9.22
N ILE A 127 -3.14 16.66 -8.62
CA ILE A 127 -4.56 16.38 -8.81
C ILE A 127 -5.21 16.11 -7.44
N ILE A 128 -6.39 16.69 -7.19
CA ILE A 128 -7.31 16.22 -6.16
C ILE A 128 -8.27 15.22 -6.80
N ALA A 129 -8.11 13.93 -6.46
CA ALA A 129 -8.93 12.84 -6.97
C ALA A 129 -10.05 12.45 -6.00
N VAL A 130 -10.80 13.45 -5.59
CA VAL A 130 -12.02 13.31 -4.79
C VAL A 130 -13.10 14.16 -5.43
N GLN A 131 -14.34 13.70 -5.37
CA GLN A 131 -15.48 14.42 -5.93
C GLN A 131 -15.79 15.67 -5.09
N LEU A 132 -15.41 16.85 -5.60
CA LEU A 132 -15.58 18.15 -4.95
C LEU A 132 -16.75 18.94 -5.53
N GLU A 133 -17.57 19.54 -4.67
CA GLU A 133 -18.62 20.46 -5.08
C GLU A 133 -18.06 21.81 -5.54
N LYS A 134 -18.24 22.16 -6.81
CA LYS A 134 -17.78 23.44 -7.35
C LYS A 134 -18.35 24.64 -6.61
N ARG A 135 -19.62 24.57 -6.16
CA ARG A 135 -20.27 25.68 -5.42
C ARG A 135 -19.57 25.96 -4.08
N LYS A 136 -19.05 24.92 -3.42
CA LYS A 136 -18.41 25.03 -2.10
C LYS A 136 -16.95 25.46 -2.17
N TYR A 137 -16.26 25.10 -3.25
CA TYR A 137 -14.80 25.26 -3.34
C TYR A 137 -14.33 26.08 -4.55
N GLY A 138 -15.25 26.72 -5.29
CA GLY A 138 -14.93 27.44 -6.54
C GLY A 138 -14.05 28.69 -6.36
N ASP A 139 -13.94 29.22 -5.15
CA ASP A 139 -13.11 30.37 -4.77
C ASP A 139 -11.70 29.99 -4.28
N LYS A 140 -11.34 28.71 -4.28
CA LYS A 140 -10.13 28.18 -3.64
C LYS A 140 -8.93 27.99 -4.59
N LYS A 141 -8.86 28.75 -5.69
CA LYS A 141 -7.82 28.64 -6.74
C LYS A 141 -7.78 27.25 -7.38
N LEU A 142 -8.95 26.66 -7.57
CA LEU A 142 -9.13 25.36 -8.18
C LEU A 142 -9.67 25.48 -9.60
N ARG A 143 -9.17 24.62 -10.48
CA ARG A 143 -9.75 24.33 -11.79
C ARG A 143 -10.38 22.95 -11.75
N PHE A 144 -11.70 22.90 -11.83
CA PHE A 144 -12.46 21.66 -11.87
C PHE A 144 -12.36 21.01 -13.24
N CYS A 145 -12.02 19.74 -13.29
CA CYS A 145 -11.76 18.99 -14.53
C CYS A 145 -11.80 17.47 -14.30
N GLY A 146 -11.73 16.71 -15.39
CA GLY A 146 -11.64 15.26 -15.35
C GLY A 146 -12.89 14.56 -14.85
N ALA A 147 -12.75 13.60 -13.94
CA ALA A 147 -13.88 12.80 -13.47
C ALA A 147 -14.94 13.63 -12.77
N TYR A 148 -16.19 13.47 -13.20
CA TYR A 148 -17.34 14.18 -12.64
C TYR A 148 -18.51 13.25 -12.36
N GLU A 149 -19.37 13.67 -11.43
CA GLU A 149 -20.69 13.08 -11.18
C GLU A 149 -21.80 14.07 -11.49
N LYS A 150 -22.85 13.60 -12.15
CA LYS A 150 -24.04 14.38 -12.44
C LYS A 150 -25.00 14.36 -11.25
N LYS A 151 -25.61 15.51 -10.96
CA LYS A 151 -26.71 15.56 -10.00
C LYS A 151 -27.93 14.87 -10.57
N ASN A 152 -28.57 13.98 -9.81
CA ASN A 152 -29.82 13.34 -10.21
C ASN A 152 -30.87 14.37 -10.59
N GLY A 153 -31.50 14.19 -11.78
CA GLY A 153 -32.56 15.08 -12.27
C GLY A 153 -32.10 16.43 -12.85
N SER A 154 -30.79 16.66 -13.04
CA SER A 154 -30.28 17.87 -13.71
C SER A 154 -29.19 17.52 -14.72
N ASN A 155 -29.08 18.35 -15.78
CA ASN A 155 -27.96 18.26 -16.72
C ASN A 155 -26.65 18.86 -16.16
N GLY A 156 -26.65 19.34 -14.89
CA GLY A 156 -25.51 19.95 -14.25
C GLY A 156 -24.54 18.93 -13.66
N ILE A 157 -23.24 19.26 -13.68
CA ILE A 157 -22.21 18.55 -12.95
C ILE A 157 -22.31 18.97 -11.48
N ALA A 158 -22.53 17.99 -10.57
CA ALA A 158 -22.64 18.25 -9.13
C ALA A 158 -21.27 18.31 -8.45
N THR A 159 -20.39 17.36 -8.80
CA THR A 159 -19.07 17.20 -8.22
C THR A 159 -18.05 16.85 -9.29
N GLN A 160 -16.78 17.18 -9.07
CA GLN A 160 -15.71 16.96 -10.05
C GLN A 160 -14.33 16.93 -9.35
N TRP A 161 -13.34 16.31 -10.00
CA TRP A 161 -11.94 16.46 -9.63
C TRP A 161 -11.44 17.88 -9.83
N ALA A 162 -10.28 18.19 -9.26
CA ALA A 162 -9.69 19.50 -9.41
C ALA A 162 -8.16 19.44 -9.51
N VAL A 163 -7.62 20.42 -10.23
CA VAL A 163 -6.18 20.75 -10.27
C VAL A 163 -6.01 22.21 -9.83
N ASN A 164 -4.76 22.65 -9.65
CA ASN A 164 -4.52 24.08 -9.40
C ASN A 164 -5.00 24.94 -10.59
N GLU A 165 -5.57 26.11 -10.34
CA GLU A 165 -6.14 26.98 -11.38
C GLU A 165 -5.16 27.36 -12.49
N LYS A 166 -3.84 27.40 -12.16
CA LYS A 166 -2.76 27.71 -13.09
C LYS A 166 -2.44 26.56 -14.04
N ASN A 167 -2.72 25.30 -13.66
CA ASN A 167 -2.38 24.11 -14.46
C ASN A 167 -3.49 23.81 -15.50
N LYS A 168 -3.62 24.72 -16.48
CA LYS A 168 -4.64 24.63 -17.53
C LYS A 168 -4.45 23.44 -18.47
N GLU A 169 -3.19 23.08 -18.74
CA GLU A 169 -2.84 21.98 -19.65
C GLU A 169 -3.23 20.65 -19.05
N LEU A 170 -2.88 20.37 -17.79
CA LEU A 170 -3.29 19.16 -17.09
C LEU A 170 -4.83 19.04 -17.02
N ALA A 171 -5.51 20.14 -16.72
CA ALA A 171 -6.98 20.17 -16.72
C ALA A 171 -7.55 19.79 -18.09
N SER A 172 -7.00 20.36 -19.17
CA SER A 172 -7.43 20.04 -20.53
C SER A 172 -7.21 18.57 -20.90
N GLU A 173 -6.09 17.98 -20.50
CA GLU A 173 -5.81 16.55 -20.76
C GLU A 173 -6.73 15.63 -19.96
N LEU A 174 -7.04 15.98 -18.71
CA LEU A 174 -8.02 15.26 -17.88
C LEU A 174 -9.43 15.28 -18.50
N ASP A 175 -9.87 16.45 -18.99
CA ASP A 175 -11.20 16.62 -19.63
C ASP A 175 -11.29 15.83 -20.94
N LYS A 176 -10.23 15.84 -21.76
CA LYS A 176 -10.17 15.06 -23.01
C LYS A 176 -10.16 13.56 -22.75
N TRP A 177 -9.51 13.13 -21.67
CA TRP A 177 -9.38 11.73 -21.32
C TRP A 177 -10.66 11.16 -20.73
N PHE A 178 -11.30 11.87 -19.80
CA PHE A 178 -12.44 11.35 -19.04
C PHE A 178 -13.64 11.02 -19.90
N LYS A 179 -14.27 9.87 -19.62
CA LYS A 179 -15.54 9.45 -20.20
C LYS A 179 -16.55 9.13 -19.10
N PRO A 180 -17.82 9.50 -19.24
CA PRO A 180 -18.86 9.24 -18.23
C PRO A 180 -19.06 7.76 -17.87
N THR A 181 -18.57 6.85 -18.71
CA THR A 181 -18.63 5.39 -18.49
C THR A 181 -17.50 4.88 -17.59
N PHE A 182 -16.42 5.64 -17.40
CA PHE A 182 -15.23 5.19 -16.65
C PHE A 182 -15.52 4.83 -15.20
N PRO A 183 -16.29 5.61 -14.42
CA PRO A 183 -16.55 5.25 -13.02
C PRO A 183 -17.20 3.86 -12.90
N LYS A 184 -18.19 3.58 -13.74
CA LYS A 184 -18.86 2.25 -13.74
C LYS A 184 -17.90 1.13 -14.17
N LEU A 185 -17.15 1.33 -15.26
CA LEU A 185 -16.18 0.32 -15.74
C LEU A 185 -15.10 0.03 -14.68
N THR A 186 -14.67 1.06 -13.97
CA THR A 186 -13.68 0.94 -12.91
C THR A 186 -14.24 0.23 -11.69
N LEU A 187 -15.48 0.52 -11.30
CA LEU A 187 -16.20 -0.19 -10.24
C LEU A 187 -16.37 -1.67 -10.60
N ASP A 188 -16.86 -1.98 -11.80
CA ASP A 188 -17.01 -3.36 -12.28
C ASP A 188 -15.66 -4.11 -12.34
N TYR A 189 -14.57 -3.40 -12.58
CA TYR A 189 -13.21 -3.96 -12.54
C TYR A 189 -12.76 -4.22 -11.10
N GLU A 190 -12.96 -3.27 -10.19
CA GLU A 190 -12.66 -3.41 -8.76
C GLU A 190 -13.42 -4.60 -8.15
N ASP A 191 -14.73 -4.70 -8.40
CA ASP A 191 -15.57 -5.79 -7.92
C ASP A 191 -15.08 -7.16 -8.41
N ARG A 192 -14.63 -7.26 -9.65
CA ARG A 192 -14.02 -8.50 -10.17
C ARG A 192 -12.73 -8.86 -9.45
N LEU A 193 -11.85 -7.88 -9.20
CA LEU A 193 -10.61 -8.11 -8.44
C LEU A 193 -10.91 -8.62 -7.04
N LEU A 194 -11.86 -7.99 -6.36
CA LEU A 194 -12.28 -8.39 -5.01
C LEU A 194 -12.96 -9.76 -4.97
N ALA A 195 -13.78 -10.09 -5.98
CA ALA A 195 -14.38 -11.41 -6.10
C ALA A 195 -13.34 -12.52 -6.27
N MET A 196 -12.26 -12.27 -7.03
CA MET A 196 -11.15 -13.21 -7.16
C MET A 196 -10.41 -13.44 -5.83
N ALA A 197 -10.29 -12.41 -5.00
CA ALA A 197 -9.69 -12.53 -3.66
C ALA A 197 -10.53 -13.44 -2.74
N VAL A 198 -11.84 -13.25 -2.74
CA VAL A 198 -12.77 -14.04 -1.90
C VAL A 198 -12.74 -15.53 -2.24
N THR A 199 -12.58 -15.89 -3.52
CA THR A 199 -12.53 -17.31 -3.92
C THR A 199 -11.32 -18.06 -3.37
N HIS A 200 -10.21 -17.36 -3.05
CA HIS A 200 -9.03 -17.99 -2.46
C HIS A 200 -9.03 -17.98 -0.92
N SER A 201 -9.70 -17.02 -0.27
CA SER A 201 -9.61 -16.84 1.18
C SER A 201 -10.79 -17.42 1.99
N ALA A 202 -12.03 -17.28 1.52
CA ALA A 202 -13.19 -17.56 2.36
C ALA A 202 -13.77 -18.98 2.24
N ASN A 203 -13.63 -19.63 1.09
CA ASN A 203 -14.27 -20.92 0.80
C ASN A 203 -13.30 -22.07 0.59
N TRP A 204 -12.00 -21.81 0.65
CA TRP A 204 -11.03 -22.86 0.45
C TRP A 204 -10.87 -23.69 1.74
N GLN A 205 -11.56 -24.82 1.77
CA GLN A 205 -11.39 -25.85 2.79
C GLN A 205 -10.58 -26.99 2.17
N PRO A 206 -9.25 -26.96 2.32
CA PRO A 206 -8.45 -28.05 1.82
C PRO A 206 -8.81 -29.32 2.58
N SER A 207 -9.31 -30.30 1.89
CA SER A 207 -9.69 -31.58 2.48
C SER A 207 -9.21 -32.73 1.60
N GLY A 208 -8.84 -33.82 2.25
CA GLY A 208 -8.51 -35.09 1.57
C GLY A 208 -7.02 -35.47 1.60
N LYS A 209 -6.72 -36.62 1.03
CA LYS A 209 -5.38 -37.21 1.03
C LYS A 209 -4.32 -36.36 0.31
N ALA A 210 -4.71 -35.68 -0.76
CA ALA A 210 -3.81 -34.81 -1.53
C ALA A 210 -3.32 -33.59 -0.68
N PHE A 211 -4.22 -32.98 0.09
CA PHE A 211 -3.87 -31.91 1.01
C PHE A 211 -2.92 -32.37 2.13
N ALA A 212 -3.20 -33.53 2.74
CA ALA A 212 -2.35 -34.08 3.78
C ALA A 212 -0.95 -34.39 3.24
N ALA A 213 -0.83 -34.90 2.01
CA ALA A 213 0.44 -35.16 1.34
C ALA A 213 1.23 -33.86 1.07
N SER A 214 0.58 -32.82 0.54
CA SER A 214 1.21 -31.53 0.28
C SER A 214 1.69 -30.86 1.58
N ARG A 215 0.93 -31.00 2.66
CA ARG A 215 1.34 -30.52 3.98
C ARG A 215 2.61 -31.22 4.47
N ALA A 216 2.64 -32.56 4.41
CA ALA A 216 3.75 -33.37 4.92
C ALA A 216 5.08 -33.05 4.20
N GLU A 217 5.03 -32.63 2.94
CA GLU A 217 6.19 -32.21 2.15
C GLU A 217 6.94 -31.03 2.80
N TYR A 218 6.23 -30.10 3.44
CA TYR A 218 6.80 -28.86 4.00
C TYR A 218 6.96 -28.90 5.52
N ASP A 219 6.50 -29.92 6.23
CA ASP A 219 6.53 -29.97 7.70
C ASP A 219 7.95 -29.79 8.26
N LEU A 220 8.97 -30.38 7.63
CA LEU A 220 10.37 -30.23 8.05
C LEU A 220 10.88 -28.78 7.87
N LEU A 221 10.42 -28.08 6.83
CA LEU A 221 10.76 -26.67 6.62
C LEU A 221 10.09 -25.77 7.67
N PHE A 222 8.81 -26.03 7.99
CA PHE A 222 8.14 -25.32 9.07
C PHE A 222 8.83 -25.55 10.41
N GLN A 223 9.21 -26.77 10.75
CA GLN A 223 9.94 -27.08 11.98
C GLN A 223 11.30 -26.36 12.04
N ARG A 224 12.01 -26.28 10.92
CA ARG A 224 13.32 -25.61 10.83
C ARG A 224 13.19 -24.10 11.03
N TYR A 225 12.22 -23.45 10.41
CA TYR A 225 12.16 -21.98 10.33
C TYR A 225 11.21 -21.32 11.33
N ALA A 226 10.23 -22.02 11.90
CA ALA A 226 9.31 -21.47 12.91
C ALA A 226 10.01 -20.83 14.12
N PRO A 227 11.18 -21.31 14.61
CA PRO A 227 11.92 -20.64 15.67
C PRO A 227 12.30 -19.19 15.35
N LEU A 228 12.47 -18.80 14.07
CA LEU A 228 12.72 -17.42 13.67
C LEU A 228 11.53 -16.49 13.97
N ALA A 229 10.33 -17.05 14.01
CA ALA A 229 9.12 -16.35 14.41
C ALA A 229 8.88 -16.38 15.93
N GLY A 230 9.55 -17.29 16.65
CA GLY A 230 9.25 -17.59 18.05
C GLY A 230 7.88 -18.25 18.23
N LEU A 231 7.41 -18.99 17.21
CA LEU A 231 6.07 -19.57 17.15
C LEU A 231 6.13 -21.09 16.92
N PRO A 232 5.11 -21.85 17.35
CA PRO A 232 5.00 -23.27 17.02
C PRO A 232 4.90 -23.47 15.51
N TRP A 233 5.61 -24.48 14.98
CA TRP A 233 5.59 -24.76 13.55
C TRP A 233 4.19 -25.11 13.00
N GLN A 234 3.33 -25.67 13.85
CA GLN A 234 1.94 -25.98 13.48
C GLN A 234 1.14 -24.70 13.15
N LEU A 235 1.42 -23.59 13.85
CA LEU A 235 0.80 -22.31 13.57
C LEU A 235 1.23 -21.77 12.20
N ILE A 236 2.53 -21.86 11.87
CA ILE A 236 3.05 -21.45 10.55
C ILE A 236 2.49 -22.34 9.45
N SER A 237 2.36 -23.65 9.70
CA SER A 237 1.71 -24.59 8.78
C SER A 237 0.22 -24.24 8.57
N ALA A 238 -0.51 -23.92 9.66
CA ALA A 238 -1.91 -23.47 9.56
C ALA A 238 -2.06 -22.16 8.79
N GLN A 239 -1.09 -21.24 8.94
CA GLN A 239 -1.01 -20.01 8.18
C GLN A 239 -0.77 -20.31 6.68
N CYS A 240 0.19 -21.16 6.34
CA CYS A 240 0.45 -21.57 4.95
C CYS A 240 -0.79 -22.20 4.29
N ALA A 241 -1.53 -23.02 5.04
CA ALA A 241 -2.80 -23.56 4.57
C ALA A 241 -3.81 -22.46 4.22
N GLN A 242 -3.84 -21.37 4.97
CA GLN A 242 -4.73 -20.25 4.72
C GLN A 242 -4.26 -19.36 3.57
N GLU A 243 -2.94 -19.20 3.40
CA GLU A 243 -2.34 -18.34 2.36
C GLU A 243 -2.46 -18.97 0.96
N SER A 244 -2.00 -20.20 0.79
CA SER A 244 -1.88 -20.82 -0.53
C SER A 244 -2.46 -22.23 -0.64
N GLY A 245 -2.82 -22.82 0.49
CA GLY A 245 -3.12 -24.23 0.50
C GLY A 245 -1.95 -25.14 0.24
N TYR A 246 -0.76 -24.71 0.59
CA TYR A 246 0.50 -25.38 0.29
C TYR A 246 0.86 -25.42 -1.21
N ASP A 247 0.33 -24.50 -2.01
CA ASP A 247 0.73 -24.33 -3.41
C ASP A 247 1.94 -23.39 -3.51
N ALA A 248 3.12 -23.95 -3.77
CA ALA A 248 4.35 -23.19 -3.95
C ALA A 248 4.33 -22.27 -5.18
N GLY A 249 3.50 -22.60 -6.18
CA GLY A 249 3.31 -21.78 -7.39
C GLY A 249 2.24 -20.71 -7.27
N ALA A 250 1.54 -20.63 -6.13
CA ALA A 250 0.43 -19.73 -5.95
C ALA A 250 0.81 -18.26 -6.19
N ARG A 251 -0.05 -17.54 -6.91
CA ARG A 251 0.06 -16.11 -7.14
C ARG A 251 -1.31 -15.47 -7.00
N SER A 252 -1.45 -14.54 -6.06
CA SER A 252 -2.68 -13.79 -5.93
C SER A 252 -2.81 -12.72 -7.03
N TRP A 253 -4.02 -12.25 -7.26
CA TRP A 253 -4.26 -11.13 -8.19
C TRP A 253 -3.58 -9.82 -7.73
N ALA A 254 -3.39 -9.64 -6.41
CA ALA A 254 -2.67 -8.49 -5.84
C ALA A 254 -1.15 -8.63 -5.98
N GLY A 255 -0.65 -9.79 -6.41
CA GLY A 255 0.76 -10.05 -6.67
C GLY A 255 1.50 -10.76 -5.55
N ALA A 256 0.83 -11.23 -4.50
CA ALA A 256 1.44 -12.07 -3.47
C ALA A 256 1.84 -13.43 -4.07
N CYS A 257 2.95 -13.99 -3.62
CA CYS A 257 3.61 -15.13 -4.26
C CYS A 257 4.01 -16.23 -3.30
N GLY A 258 3.88 -17.48 -3.77
CA GLY A 258 4.39 -18.69 -3.13
C GLY A 258 3.58 -19.17 -1.94
N LEU A 259 4.15 -20.12 -1.20
CA LEU A 259 3.50 -20.84 -0.09
C LEU A 259 2.86 -19.89 0.95
N MET A 260 3.59 -18.86 1.35
CA MET A 260 3.21 -17.92 2.41
C MET A 260 2.72 -16.58 1.86
N GLN A 261 2.40 -16.52 0.56
CA GLN A 261 1.84 -15.34 -0.13
C GLN A 261 2.59 -14.04 0.20
N LEU A 262 3.91 -14.05 0.03
CA LEU A 262 4.72 -12.85 0.24
C LEU A 262 4.55 -11.85 -0.89
N MET A 263 4.33 -10.58 -0.54
CA MET A 263 4.42 -9.50 -1.51
C MET A 263 5.87 -9.32 -1.98
N PRO A 264 6.13 -9.11 -3.29
CA PRO A 264 7.49 -8.94 -3.81
C PRO A 264 8.29 -7.84 -3.11
N SER A 265 7.66 -6.73 -2.74
CA SER A 265 8.29 -5.65 -1.98
C SER A 265 8.71 -6.10 -0.58
N THR A 266 7.86 -6.87 0.11
CA THR A 266 8.18 -7.46 1.41
C THR A 266 9.32 -8.47 1.29
N ALA A 267 9.26 -9.38 0.31
CA ALA A 267 10.31 -10.37 0.06
C ALA A 267 11.68 -9.69 -0.20
N ALA A 268 11.69 -8.63 -1.02
CA ALA A 268 12.90 -7.86 -1.33
C ALA A 268 13.54 -7.22 -0.09
N ARG A 269 12.75 -6.74 0.89
CA ARG A 269 13.26 -6.21 2.17
C ARG A 269 14.04 -7.25 2.97
N PHE A 270 13.70 -8.53 2.82
CA PHE A 270 14.41 -9.66 3.43
C PHE A 270 15.48 -10.26 2.50
N GLY A 271 15.78 -9.61 1.37
CA GLY A 271 16.81 -10.03 0.44
C GLY A 271 16.41 -11.11 -0.54
N LEU A 272 15.11 -11.41 -0.68
CA LEU A 272 14.61 -12.42 -1.60
C LEU A 272 14.28 -11.80 -2.97
N SER A 273 14.83 -12.36 -4.04
CA SER A 273 14.57 -11.89 -5.41
C SER A 273 13.19 -12.37 -5.91
N ARG A 274 12.74 -11.81 -7.05
CA ARG A 274 11.46 -12.21 -7.65
C ARG A 274 11.45 -13.66 -8.14
N GLU A 275 12.60 -14.18 -8.56
CA GLU A 275 12.75 -15.55 -9.02
C GLU A 275 12.74 -16.53 -7.84
N GLU A 276 13.37 -16.12 -6.73
CA GLU A 276 13.50 -16.94 -5.52
C GLU A 276 12.23 -17.01 -4.67
N ILE A 277 11.28 -16.10 -4.87
CA ILE A 277 10.06 -15.99 -4.04
C ILE A 277 9.18 -17.25 -4.13
N PHE A 278 9.30 -18.04 -5.21
CA PHE A 278 8.60 -19.31 -5.39
C PHE A 278 9.38 -20.53 -4.88
N ASN A 279 10.63 -20.33 -4.38
CA ASN A 279 11.35 -21.40 -3.72
C ASN A 279 10.71 -21.68 -2.36
N PRO A 280 10.21 -22.89 -2.08
CA PRO A 280 9.49 -23.22 -0.85
C PRO A 280 10.26 -22.90 0.42
N GLU A 281 11.53 -23.30 0.48
CA GLU A 281 12.37 -23.10 1.66
C GLU A 281 12.59 -21.59 1.95
N LYS A 282 12.98 -20.83 0.93
CA LYS A 282 13.22 -19.37 1.07
C LYS A 282 11.95 -18.60 1.38
N ASN A 283 10.83 -19.00 0.78
CA ASN A 283 9.53 -18.36 1.02
C ASN A 283 9.08 -18.55 2.48
N ILE A 284 9.19 -19.79 3.02
CA ILE A 284 8.87 -20.11 4.42
C ILE A 284 9.84 -19.37 5.37
N GLU A 285 11.16 -19.38 5.07
CA GLU A 285 12.15 -18.68 5.89
C GLU A 285 11.82 -17.19 6.02
N VAL A 286 11.58 -16.51 4.90
CA VAL A 286 11.26 -15.08 4.91
C VAL A 286 9.94 -14.78 5.62
N ALA A 287 8.92 -15.62 5.42
CA ALA A 287 7.65 -15.47 6.13
C ALA A 287 7.81 -15.64 7.65
N CYS A 288 8.62 -16.58 8.12
CA CYS A 288 8.93 -16.73 9.55
C CYS A 288 9.69 -15.52 10.10
N ARG A 289 10.64 -14.97 9.35
CA ARG A 289 11.33 -13.72 9.74
C ARG A 289 10.37 -12.54 9.82
N LEU A 290 9.45 -12.40 8.88
CA LEU A 290 8.40 -11.39 8.89
C LEU A 290 7.49 -11.55 10.12
N MET A 291 6.99 -12.76 10.38
CA MET A 291 6.18 -13.03 11.58
C MET A 291 6.94 -12.70 12.86
N GLY A 292 8.23 -13.05 12.96
CA GLY A 292 9.07 -12.67 14.09
C GLY A 292 9.23 -11.16 14.23
N SER A 293 9.30 -10.42 13.13
CA SER A 293 9.30 -8.96 13.14
C SER A 293 7.97 -8.40 13.67
N LEU A 294 6.83 -8.93 13.21
CA LEU A 294 5.51 -8.52 13.67
C LEU A 294 5.29 -8.86 15.15
N MET A 295 5.72 -10.04 15.61
CA MET A 295 5.68 -10.40 17.03
C MET A 295 6.47 -9.43 17.91
N ARG A 296 7.59 -8.89 17.43
CA ARG A 296 8.36 -7.83 18.13
C ARG A 296 7.68 -6.47 18.04
N GLU A 297 7.11 -6.13 16.90
CA GLU A 297 6.39 -4.88 16.70
C GLU A 297 5.21 -4.71 17.68
N PHE A 298 4.51 -5.82 17.98
CA PHE A 298 3.43 -5.86 18.98
C PHE A 298 3.90 -6.29 20.37
N SER A 299 5.17 -6.03 20.75
CA SER A 299 5.71 -6.37 22.08
C SER A 299 5.01 -5.66 23.25
N ASP A 300 4.33 -4.55 22.96
CA ASP A 300 3.45 -3.84 23.89
C ASP A 300 2.19 -4.63 24.28
N VAL A 301 1.79 -5.66 23.53
CA VAL A 301 0.77 -6.64 23.92
C VAL A 301 1.41 -7.65 24.87
N PRO A 302 1.10 -7.63 26.20
CA PRO A 302 1.87 -8.36 27.21
C PRO A 302 1.74 -9.89 27.06
N HIS A 303 0.58 -10.38 26.68
CA HIS A 303 0.27 -11.81 26.60
C HIS A 303 0.70 -12.38 25.23
N PRO A 304 1.67 -13.32 25.18
CA PRO A 304 2.16 -13.88 23.93
C PRO A 304 1.07 -14.51 23.05
N GLU A 305 0.09 -15.18 23.66
CA GLU A 305 -1.03 -15.80 22.94
C GLU A 305 -1.95 -14.76 22.26
N GLU A 306 -2.21 -13.64 22.93
CA GLU A 306 -2.92 -12.51 22.32
C GLU A 306 -2.12 -11.93 21.16
N ARG A 307 -0.82 -11.70 21.38
CA ARG A 307 0.10 -11.11 20.39
C ARG A 307 0.11 -11.86 19.07
N ILE A 308 -0.08 -13.18 19.07
CA ILE A 308 -0.19 -14.00 17.85
C ILE A 308 -1.32 -13.48 16.96
N SER A 309 -2.49 -13.18 17.51
CA SER A 309 -3.64 -12.68 16.74
C SER A 309 -3.35 -11.33 16.09
N PHE A 310 -2.67 -10.42 16.80
CA PHE A 310 -2.22 -9.12 16.27
C PHE A 310 -1.21 -9.29 15.15
N ALA A 311 -0.22 -10.17 15.32
CA ALA A 311 0.79 -10.44 14.30
C ALA A 311 0.17 -11.07 13.04
N LEU A 312 -0.77 -12.01 13.19
CA LEU A 312 -1.50 -12.60 12.06
C LEU A 312 -2.34 -11.56 11.32
N ALA A 313 -3.06 -10.69 12.04
CA ALA A 313 -3.82 -9.60 11.45
C ALA A 313 -2.92 -8.63 10.69
N ALA A 314 -1.76 -8.30 11.26
CA ALA A 314 -0.78 -7.40 10.64
C ALA A 314 -0.09 -8.03 9.43
N TYR A 315 0.12 -9.34 9.42
CA TYR A 315 0.61 -10.07 8.26
C TYR A 315 -0.34 -9.95 7.06
N ASN A 316 -1.64 -10.08 7.32
CA ASN A 316 -2.68 -10.04 6.29
C ASN A 316 -2.98 -8.60 5.84
N ALA A 317 -3.13 -7.64 6.76
CA ALA A 317 -3.65 -6.30 6.47
C ALA A 317 -2.65 -5.16 6.69
N GLY A 318 -1.48 -5.47 7.22
CA GLY A 318 -0.51 -4.45 7.63
C GLY A 318 -0.72 -3.97 9.07
N SER A 319 0.39 -3.67 9.74
CA SER A 319 0.39 -3.27 11.15
C SER A 319 -0.34 -1.95 11.41
N GLY A 320 -0.35 -1.04 10.42
CA GLY A 320 -1.01 0.26 10.55
C GLY A 320 -2.49 0.15 10.86
N HIS A 321 -3.25 -0.64 10.11
CA HIS A 321 -4.68 -0.84 10.37
C HIS A 321 -4.95 -1.56 11.70
N VAL A 322 -4.07 -2.48 12.10
CA VAL A 322 -4.18 -3.13 13.42
C VAL A 322 -3.96 -2.11 14.53
N ARG A 323 -3.00 -1.20 14.40
CA ARG A 323 -2.78 -0.09 15.35
C ARG A 323 -3.96 0.87 15.39
N ASP A 324 -4.59 1.17 14.27
CA ASP A 324 -5.81 1.96 14.22
C ASP A 324 -6.96 1.29 14.98
N ALA A 325 -7.16 -0.02 14.79
CA ALA A 325 -8.15 -0.79 15.53
C ALA A 325 -7.87 -0.84 17.05
N MET A 326 -6.59 -0.96 17.46
CA MET A 326 -6.18 -0.85 18.86
C MET A 326 -6.49 0.52 19.45
N ALA A 327 -6.22 1.60 18.70
CA ALA A 327 -6.51 2.97 19.14
C ALA A 327 -8.02 3.19 19.32
N LEU A 328 -8.84 2.69 18.39
CA LEU A 328 -10.29 2.72 18.50
C LEU A 328 -10.78 1.92 19.72
N ALA A 329 -10.27 0.69 19.93
CA ALA A 329 -10.62 -0.11 21.09
C ALA A 329 -10.36 0.65 22.40
N GLY A 330 -9.18 1.27 22.53
CA GLY A 330 -8.84 2.10 23.70
C GLY A 330 -9.75 3.31 23.86
N LYS A 331 -10.06 4.03 22.77
CA LYS A 331 -10.94 5.20 22.78
C LYS A 331 -12.37 4.87 23.22
N TYR A 332 -12.89 3.74 22.77
CA TYR A 332 -14.28 3.32 23.06
C TYR A 332 -14.41 2.39 24.28
N GLY A 333 -13.42 2.36 25.16
CA GLY A 333 -13.47 1.71 26.47
C GLY A 333 -13.15 0.22 26.48
N GLY A 334 -12.65 -0.33 25.37
CA GLY A 334 -12.09 -1.69 25.29
C GLY A 334 -10.62 -1.72 25.71
N ASN A 335 -10.07 -2.94 25.83
CA ASN A 335 -8.65 -3.12 26.08
C ASN A 335 -7.89 -3.28 24.76
N PRO A 336 -6.99 -2.32 24.38
CA PRO A 336 -6.26 -2.38 23.12
C PRO A 336 -5.28 -3.54 23.01
N HIS A 337 -4.99 -4.26 24.11
CA HIS A 337 -4.06 -5.37 24.15
C HIS A 337 -4.73 -6.75 24.21
N PHE A 338 -6.07 -6.80 24.12
CA PHE A 338 -6.83 -8.03 23.99
C PHE A 338 -7.49 -8.12 22.63
N TRP A 339 -7.23 -9.22 21.92
CA TRP A 339 -7.74 -9.40 20.57
C TRP A 339 -9.25 -9.32 20.48
N SER A 340 -9.97 -9.91 21.45
CA SER A 340 -11.43 -9.86 21.50
C SER A 340 -12.02 -8.44 21.57
N SER A 341 -11.27 -7.46 22.11
CA SER A 341 -11.67 -6.06 22.07
C SER A 341 -11.31 -5.38 20.75
N VAL A 342 -10.23 -5.80 20.10
CA VAL A 342 -9.70 -5.15 18.90
C VAL A 342 -10.32 -5.70 17.61
N GLU A 343 -10.64 -7.01 17.56
CA GLU A 343 -11.23 -7.65 16.38
C GLU A 343 -12.54 -7.01 15.92
N GLU A 344 -13.31 -6.44 16.85
CA GLU A 344 -14.52 -5.68 16.55
C GLU A 344 -14.18 -4.43 15.73
N TYR A 345 -13.12 -3.71 16.09
CA TYR A 345 -12.71 -2.49 15.38
C TYR A 345 -11.97 -2.79 14.07
N ILE A 346 -11.35 -3.95 13.92
CA ILE A 346 -10.93 -4.45 12.61
C ILE A 346 -12.12 -4.49 11.64
N LEU A 347 -13.29 -4.99 12.08
CA LEU A 347 -14.50 -5.00 11.26
C LEU A 347 -15.07 -3.59 11.03
N ARG A 348 -15.06 -2.75 12.08
CA ARG A 348 -15.65 -1.41 12.06
C ARG A 348 -14.83 -0.38 11.29
N LEU A 349 -13.54 -0.62 11.00
CA LEU A 349 -12.74 0.21 10.09
C LEU A 349 -13.28 0.24 8.64
N GLY A 350 -14.29 -0.57 8.32
CA GLY A 350 -15.09 -0.46 7.09
C GLY A 350 -16.20 0.61 7.14
N GLU A 351 -16.48 1.20 8.31
CA GLU A 351 -17.58 2.14 8.54
C GLU A 351 -17.06 3.59 8.65
N PRO A 352 -17.68 4.58 7.98
CA PRO A 352 -17.19 5.97 7.95
C PRO A 352 -16.93 6.58 9.32
N GLN A 353 -17.79 6.32 10.30
CA GLN A 353 -17.66 6.85 11.65
C GLN A 353 -16.41 6.37 12.39
N TYR A 354 -15.81 5.23 11.96
CA TYR A 354 -14.60 4.69 12.57
C TYR A 354 -13.36 4.97 11.73
N TYR A 355 -13.38 4.73 10.41
CA TYR A 355 -12.17 5.00 9.61
C TYR A 355 -11.87 6.50 9.44
N GLN A 356 -12.82 7.39 9.73
CA GLN A 356 -12.62 8.84 9.76
C GLN A 356 -12.40 9.38 11.18
N ASP A 357 -12.35 8.51 12.19
CA ASP A 357 -12.12 8.92 13.57
C ASP A 357 -10.72 9.56 13.73
N GLU A 358 -10.60 10.53 14.61
CA GLU A 358 -9.37 11.30 14.85
C GLU A 358 -8.17 10.47 15.29
N VAL A 359 -8.39 9.29 15.91
CA VAL A 359 -7.33 8.37 16.34
C VAL A 359 -6.86 7.44 15.23
N VAL A 360 -7.58 7.37 14.12
CA VAL A 360 -7.27 6.52 12.96
C VAL A 360 -6.32 7.27 12.01
N ARG A 361 -5.24 6.60 11.63
CA ARG A 361 -4.19 7.17 10.78
C ARG A 361 -4.12 6.55 9.40
N HIS A 362 -4.52 5.30 9.26
CA HIS A 362 -4.45 4.52 8.01
C HIS A 362 -5.80 4.43 7.29
N GLY A 363 -6.89 4.78 7.99
CA GLY A 363 -8.21 4.98 7.42
C GLY A 363 -8.98 3.69 7.12
N PHE A 364 -9.69 3.70 6.00
CA PHE A 364 -10.60 2.61 5.59
C PHE A 364 -9.88 1.27 5.39
N MET A 365 -10.51 0.19 5.91
CA MET A 365 -10.05 -1.19 5.78
C MET A 365 -11.21 -2.14 5.51
N ARG A 366 -11.00 -3.15 4.67
CA ARG A 366 -11.96 -4.26 4.44
C ARG A 366 -11.78 -5.36 5.51
N GLY A 367 -12.09 -5.05 6.76
CA GLY A 367 -11.73 -5.83 7.93
C GLY A 367 -12.29 -7.25 8.01
N ARG A 368 -13.38 -7.59 7.27
CA ARG A 368 -13.99 -8.94 7.30
C ARG A 368 -13.01 -10.04 6.90
N GLU A 369 -12.14 -9.77 5.94
CA GLU A 369 -11.16 -10.73 5.46
C GLU A 369 -10.13 -11.02 6.54
N THR A 370 -9.53 -9.99 7.11
CA THR A 370 -8.54 -10.12 8.19
C THR A 370 -9.10 -10.80 9.43
N TYR A 371 -10.32 -10.43 9.82
CA TYR A 371 -11.04 -11.10 10.90
C TYR A 371 -11.20 -12.61 10.61
N GLY A 372 -11.67 -12.95 9.41
CA GLY A 372 -11.83 -14.35 8.98
C GLY A 372 -10.52 -15.11 8.93
N TYR A 373 -9.45 -14.45 8.44
CA TYR A 373 -8.10 -14.99 8.37
C TYR A 373 -7.56 -15.39 9.75
N VAL A 374 -7.58 -14.48 10.71
CA VAL A 374 -7.10 -14.77 12.07
C VAL A 374 -7.88 -15.92 12.69
N ARG A 375 -9.21 -15.90 12.60
CA ARG A 375 -10.07 -16.97 13.14
C ARG A 375 -9.81 -18.32 12.47
N ALA A 376 -9.62 -18.36 11.16
CA ALA A 376 -9.39 -19.60 10.43
C ALA A 376 -8.06 -20.25 10.86
N ILE A 377 -7.00 -19.46 11.02
CA ILE A 377 -5.69 -19.96 11.46
C ILE A 377 -5.76 -20.41 12.92
N ARG A 378 -6.33 -19.59 13.82
CA ARG A 378 -6.44 -19.93 15.26
C ARG A 378 -7.28 -21.18 15.52
N ARG A 379 -8.25 -21.51 14.65
CA ARG A 379 -9.05 -22.75 14.77
C ARG A 379 -8.31 -23.99 14.27
N ARG A 380 -7.35 -23.83 13.33
CA ARG A 380 -6.57 -24.95 12.77
C ARG A 380 -5.37 -25.29 13.64
N TYR A 381 -4.86 -24.34 14.35
CA TYR A 381 -3.78 -24.46 15.31
C TYR A 381 -4.31 -24.85 16.70
#